data_5669c71785f18a453d47ef1c7cda1665
#
_entry.id   5669c71785f18a453d47ef1c7cda1665
#
_cell.length_a   1.000
_cell.length_b   1.000
_cell.length_c   1.000
_cell.angle_alpha   90.00
_cell.angle_beta   90.00
_cell.angle_gamma   90.00
#
_symmetry.space_group_name_H-M   'P 1'
#
loop_
_entity.id
_entity.type
_entity.pdbx_description
1 polymer ?
#
loop_
_entity_poly.entity_id
_entity_poly.type
_entity_poly.pdbx_seq_one_letter_code
_entity_poly.pdbx_strand_id
1 'polypeptide(L)'
;MAESIEKTGKTVEEARQAALEALGLSEDRVIFEVLEEPTKGFLGFIGGKLAKVRATVLEEAPKPVAEEAAAPSNAALPLEKAAKFLQQIFAAMHLEVRMEEQDTEDGHVFNLVGENLGILIGKHGQTLDALQYLANLTANHGLTEERVRIILDVENYRSRREETLRHLAFRLADKVRHTGEKIMLEPMNRHERKIIHMALQDNYKVTTYSAGDEPYRKVVIEPRHNKE
;
A
#
# COMPACT_ATOMS: atom_id res chain seq x y z
N MET A 1 24.00 -27.60 -10.32
CA MET A 1 23.76 -28.01 -11.72
C MET A 1 22.34 -28.48 -11.81
N ALA A 2 21.51 -27.85 -12.64
CA ALA A 2 20.09 -28.21 -12.76
C ALA A 2 20.02 -29.68 -13.29
N GLU A 3 19.31 -30.52 -12.54
CA GLU A 3 19.10 -31.93 -12.93
C GLU A 3 18.05 -31.94 -14.04
N SER A 4 18.37 -32.48 -15.20
CA SER A 4 17.48 -32.60 -16.35
C SER A 4 17.43 -34.01 -16.87
N ILE A 5 16.24 -34.49 -17.20
CA ILE A 5 16.05 -35.81 -17.82
C ILE A 5 15.25 -35.69 -19.12
N GLU A 6 15.48 -36.58 -20.05
CA GLU A 6 14.73 -36.70 -21.31
C GLU A 6 13.92 -37.99 -21.29
N LYS A 7 12.61 -37.86 -21.64
CA LYS A 7 11.69 -39.00 -21.77
C LYS A 7 10.94 -38.92 -23.10
N THR A 8 10.52 -40.09 -23.55
CA THR A 8 9.77 -40.26 -24.80
C THR A 8 8.44 -40.94 -24.52
N GLY A 9 7.40 -40.57 -25.27
CA GLY A 9 6.06 -41.14 -25.18
C GLY A 9 5.34 -41.11 -26.53
N LYS A 10 4.22 -41.79 -26.66
CA LYS A 10 3.43 -41.76 -27.88
C LYS A 10 2.75 -40.39 -28.08
N THR A 11 2.52 -39.67 -26.95
CA THR A 11 2.03 -38.29 -26.92
C THR A 11 2.94 -37.45 -26.07
N VAL A 12 2.85 -36.12 -26.17
CA VAL A 12 3.58 -35.18 -25.32
C VAL A 12 3.21 -35.37 -23.85
N GLU A 13 1.94 -35.63 -23.55
CA GLU A 13 1.42 -35.89 -22.21
C GLU A 13 2.02 -37.15 -21.58
N GLU A 14 2.08 -38.25 -22.35
CA GLU A 14 2.74 -39.48 -21.89
C GLU A 14 4.22 -39.27 -21.58
N ALA A 15 4.93 -38.51 -22.43
CA ALA A 15 6.33 -38.19 -22.21
C ALA A 15 6.56 -37.32 -20.98
N ARG A 16 5.65 -36.36 -20.69
CA ARG A 16 5.66 -35.53 -19.48
C ARG A 16 5.42 -36.37 -18.23
N GLN A 17 4.40 -37.22 -18.25
CA GLN A 17 4.07 -38.08 -17.13
C GLN A 17 5.17 -39.06 -16.78
N ALA A 18 5.81 -39.68 -17.80
CA ALA A 18 6.99 -40.54 -17.61
C ALA A 18 8.20 -39.79 -17.07
N ALA A 19 8.32 -38.49 -17.33
CA ALA A 19 9.36 -37.65 -16.74
C ALA A 19 9.08 -37.31 -15.27
N LEU A 20 7.84 -36.97 -14.92
CA LEU A 20 7.44 -36.73 -13.53
C LEU A 20 7.59 -37.96 -12.63
N GLU A 21 7.18 -39.14 -13.12
CA GLU A 21 7.37 -40.39 -12.39
C GLU A 21 8.85 -40.73 -12.16
N ALA A 22 9.71 -40.43 -13.16
CA ALA A 22 11.15 -40.71 -13.03
C ALA A 22 11.87 -39.73 -12.09
N LEU A 23 11.36 -38.48 -11.94
CA LEU A 23 11.90 -37.48 -11.05
C LEU A 23 11.26 -37.57 -9.64
N GLY A 24 10.10 -38.20 -9.50
CA GLY A 24 9.36 -38.25 -8.24
C GLY A 24 8.85 -36.88 -7.79
N LEU A 25 8.61 -35.95 -8.71
CA LEU A 25 8.22 -34.56 -8.46
C LEU A 25 6.87 -34.25 -9.07
N SER A 26 6.20 -33.22 -8.54
CA SER A 26 4.97 -32.67 -9.08
C SER A 26 5.24 -31.71 -10.25
N GLU A 27 4.25 -31.52 -11.11
CA GLU A 27 4.37 -30.74 -12.36
C GLU A 27 4.79 -29.27 -12.14
N ASP A 28 4.40 -28.67 -11.00
CA ASP A 28 4.75 -27.32 -10.59
C ASP A 28 6.25 -27.10 -10.26
N ARG A 29 7.01 -28.18 -10.13
CA ARG A 29 8.44 -28.16 -9.81
C ARG A 29 9.34 -28.47 -10.99
N VAL A 30 8.80 -28.62 -12.18
CA VAL A 30 9.51 -29.05 -13.38
C VAL A 30 9.15 -28.20 -14.59
N ILE A 31 10.16 -27.69 -15.30
CA ILE A 31 9.96 -27.04 -16.60
C ILE A 31 10.08 -28.08 -17.69
N PHE A 32 9.10 -28.13 -18.59
CA PHE A 32 9.08 -29.03 -19.73
C PHE A 32 9.42 -28.29 -21.03
N GLU A 33 10.36 -28.82 -21.76
CA GLU A 33 10.73 -28.40 -23.11
C GLU A 33 10.43 -29.56 -24.08
N VAL A 34 9.55 -29.34 -25.07
CA VAL A 34 9.24 -30.33 -26.09
C VAL A 34 10.33 -30.31 -27.17
N LEU A 35 11.12 -31.35 -27.23
CA LEU A 35 12.23 -31.47 -28.18
C LEU A 35 11.79 -32.04 -29.53
N GLU A 36 10.84 -33.00 -29.55
CA GLU A 36 10.25 -33.56 -30.75
C GLU A 36 8.75 -33.78 -30.55
N GLU A 37 7.95 -33.36 -31.55
CA GLU A 37 6.53 -33.64 -31.59
C GLU A 37 6.21 -34.99 -32.20
N PRO A 38 5.16 -35.69 -31.72
CA PRO A 38 4.80 -36.99 -32.27
C PRO A 38 4.22 -36.84 -33.68
N THR A 39 4.76 -37.56 -34.65
CA THR A 39 4.21 -37.57 -36.01
C THR A 39 3.47 -38.88 -36.28
N LYS A 40 2.22 -38.78 -36.71
CA LYS A 40 1.46 -39.93 -37.20
C LYS A 40 2.00 -40.35 -38.54
N GLY A 41 2.59 -41.55 -38.62
CA GLY A 41 3.00 -42.16 -39.91
C GLY A 41 1.80 -42.34 -40.86
N PHE A 42 2.05 -42.23 -42.16
CA PHE A 42 1.07 -42.45 -43.20
C PHE A 42 0.62 -43.93 -43.14
N LEU A 43 -0.68 -44.19 -42.99
CA LEU A 43 -1.32 -45.52 -42.84
C LEU A 43 -1.17 -46.23 -41.49
N GLY A 44 -0.90 -45.54 -40.39
CA GLY A 44 -1.17 -46.09 -39.05
C GLY A 44 -0.25 -47.17 -38.50
N PHE A 45 0.74 -47.70 -39.26
CA PHE A 45 1.53 -48.86 -38.82
C PHE A 45 3.05 -48.78 -38.98
N ILE A 46 3.63 -47.85 -39.75
CA ILE A 46 5.07 -47.80 -39.97
C ILE A 46 5.56 -46.33 -39.96
N GLY A 47 6.45 -45.98 -39.00
CA GLY A 47 7.28 -44.77 -39.05
C GLY A 47 6.80 -43.55 -38.28
N GLY A 48 5.94 -43.68 -37.26
CA GLY A 48 5.61 -42.59 -36.36
C GLY A 48 6.79 -42.26 -35.39
N LYS A 49 7.18 -40.97 -35.29
CA LYS A 49 8.14 -40.56 -34.29
C LYS A 49 7.43 -40.37 -32.95
N LEU A 50 8.09 -40.81 -31.87
CA LEU A 50 7.63 -40.58 -30.50
C LEU A 50 7.86 -39.10 -30.10
N ALA A 51 6.99 -38.57 -29.27
CA ALA A 51 7.24 -37.29 -28.61
C ALA A 51 8.43 -37.40 -27.69
N LYS A 52 9.33 -36.41 -27.69
CA LYS A 52 10.48 -36.33 -26.80
C LYS A 52 10.41 -35.05 -25.98
N VAL A 53 10.41 -35.17 -24.66
CA VAL A 53 10.33 -34.05 -23.73
C VAL A 53 11.52 -34.06 -22.80
N ARG A 54 12.13 -32.89 -22.61
CA ARG A 54 13.13 -32.63 -21.56
C ARG A 54 12.46 -32.01 -20.36
N ALA A 55 12.63 -32.61 -19.21
CA ALA A 55 12.15 -32.12 -17.92
C ALA A 55 13.39 -31.60 -17.13
N THR A 56 13.34 -30.33 -16.74
CA THR A 56 14.41 -29.69 -15.95
C THR A 56 13.83 -29.33 -14.57
N VAL A 57 14.47 -29.83 -13.52
CA VAL A 57 14.08 -29.53 -12.14
C VAL A 57 14.44 -28.09 -11.82
N LEU A 58 13.47 -27.31 -11.33
CA LEU A 58 13.72 -26.01 -10.76
C LEU A 58 14.46 -26.18 -9.45
N GLU A 59 15.76 -25.86 -9.42
CA GLU A 59 16.50 -25.73 -8.16
C GLU A 59 15.88 -24.58 -7.36
N GLU A 60 15.21 -24.89 -6.25
CA GLU A 60 14.76 -23.88 -5.30
C GLU A 60 15.98 -23.13 -4.76
N ALA A 61 16.03 -21.81 -4.96
CA ALA A 61 16.84 -20.95 -4.12
C ALA A 61 16.45 -21.20 -2.65
N PRO A 62 17.41 -21.19 -1.69
CA PRO A 62 17.10 -21.51 -0.30
C PRO A 62 16.01 -20.59 0.23
N LYS A 63 14.83 -21.18 0.52
CA LYS A 63 13.76 -20.49 1.24
C LYS A 63 14.30 -20.09 2.60
N PRO A 64 14.12 -18.84 3.04
CA PRO A 64 14.25 -18.54 4.45
C PRO A 64 13.23 -19.40 5.21
N VAL A 65 13.67 -20.02 6.30
CA VAL A 65 12.89 -20.88 7.17
C VAL A 65 11.61 -20.13 7.56
N ALA A 66 10.48 -20.51 6.97
CA ALA A 66 9.19 -19.98 7.37
C ALA A 66 8.82 -20.68 8.69
N GLU A 67 8.85 -19.92 9.74
CA GLU A 67 8.11 -20.17 10.97
C GLU A 67 6.66 -20.48 10.61
N GLU A 68 6.13 -21.56 11.18
CA GLU A 68 4.78 -22.06 10.97
C GLU A 68 3.76 -20.96 11.36
N ALA A 69 3.38 -20.11 10.39
CA ALA A 69 2.35 -19.12 10.58
C ALA A 69 0.99 -19.77 10.28
N ALA A 70 0.12 -19.73 11.26
CA ALA A 70 -1.30 -20.04 11.15
C ALA A 70 -1.89 -19.50 9.84
N ALA A 71 -2.84 -20.23 9.25
CA ALA A 71 -3.54 -19.84 8.02
C ALA A 71 -3.95 -18.36 8.10
N PRO A 72 -3.62 -17.54 7.08
CA PRO A 72 -3.90 -16.11 7.15
C PRO A 72 -5.41 -15.89 7.31
N SER A 73 -5.79 -15.19 8.37
CA SER A 73 -7.15 -14.68 8.52
C SER A 73 -7.47 -13.83 7.28
N ASN A 74 -8.73 -13.81 6.83
CA ASN A 74 -9.15 -13.03 5.66
C ASN A 74 -8.70 -11.55 5.67
N ALA A 75 -8.32 -11.02 6.83
CA ALA A 75 -7.80 -9.67 7.01
C ALA A 75 -6.28 -9.52 6.70
N ALA A 76 -5.48 -10.59 6.78
CA ALA A 76 -4.02 -10.52 6.58
C ALA A 76 -3.63 -10.20 5.13
N LEU A 77 -4.29 -10.81 4.14
CA LEU A 77 -3.99 -10.60 2.72
C LEU A 77 -4.14 -9.14 2.24
N PRO A 78 -5.19 -8.38 2.62
CA PRO A 78 -5.30 -6.96 2.28
C PRO A 78 -4.18 -6.10 2.87
N LEU A 79 -3.81 -6.34 4.12
CA LEU A 79 -2.73 -5.60 4.80
C LEU A 79 -1.38 -5.88 4.15
N GLU A 80 -1.07 -7.13 3.85
CA GLU A 80 0.15 -7.51 3.13
C GLU A 80 0.25 -6.85 1.74
N LYS A 81 -0.86 -6.77 0.99
CA LYS A 81 -0.90 -6.07 -0.30
C LYS A 81 -0.56 -4.60 -0.16
N ALA A 82 -1.13 -3.92 0.85
CA ALA A 82 -0.85 -2.52 1.11
C ALA A 82 0.60 -2.31 1.58
N ALA A 83 1.10 -3.15 2.49
CA ALA A 83 2.47 -3.09 2.98
C ALA A 83 3.48 -3.26 1.83
N LYS A 84 3.28 -4.26 0.98
CA LYS A 84 4.11 -4.50 -0.21
C LYS A 84 4.07 -3.33 -1.19
N PHE A 85 2.90 -2.76 -1.43
CA PHE A 85 2.73 -1.58 -2.28
C PHE A 85 3.51 -0.39 -1.73
N LEU A 86 3.39 -0.09 -0.44
CA LEU A 86 4.13 0.99 0.22
C LEU A 86 5.64 0.77 0.16
N GLN A 87 6.12 -0.46 0.42
CA GLN A 87 7.53 -0.82 0.32
C GLN A 87 8.08 -0.60 -1.09
N GLN A 88 7.33 -0.92 -2.14
CA GLN A 88 7.72 -0.67 -3.52
C GLN A 88 7.87 0.83 -3.81
N ILE A 89 6.96 1.67 -3.28
CA ILE A 89 7.07 3.13 -3.40
C ILE A 89 8.33 3.63 -2.67
N PHE A 90 8.56 3.20 -1.43
CA PHE A 90 9.73 3.64 -0.65
C PHE A 90 11.04 3.23 -1.33
N ALA A 91 11.12 2.00 -1.86
CA ALA A 91 12.27 1.54 -2.63
C ALA A 91 12.49 2.37 -3.91
N ALA A 92 11.43 2.69 -4.65
CA ALA A 92 11.50 3.54 -5.84
C ALA A 92 11.92 4.99 -5.52
N MET A 93 11.61 5.47 -4.31
CA MET A 93 12.04 6.77 -3.80
C MET A 93 13.42 6.74 -3.13
N HIS A 94 14.08 5.58 -3.07
CA HIS A 94 15.35 5.36 -2.36
C HIS A 94 15.31 5.75 -0.88
N LEU A 95 14.19 5.45 -0.21
CA LEU A 95 13.99 5.72 1.20
C LEU A 95 14.10 4.44 2.02
N GLU A 96 14.86 4.49 3.10
CA GLU A 96 14.91 3.44 4.11
C GLU A 96 13.83 3.71 5.17
N VAL A 97 12.73 2.97 5.06
CA VAL A 97 11.56 3.13 5.93
C VAL A 97 11.25 1.83 6.63
N ARG A 98 11.19 1.89 7.97
CA ARG A 98 10.65 0.81 8.80
C ARG A 98 9.17 1.08 9.04
N MET A 99 8.32 0.10 8.78
CA MET A 99 6.89 0.14 9.10
C MET A 99 6.66 -0.57 10.44
N GLU A 100 6.03 0.12 11.37
CA GLU A 100 5.55 -0.42 12.64
C GLU A 100 4.03 -0.54 12.54
N GLU A 101 3.53 -1.74 12.79
CA GLU A 101 2.12 -2.08 12.61
C GLU A 101 1.41 -2.14 13.96
N GLN A 102 0.21 -1.57 14.03
CA GLN A 102 -0.61 -1.60 15.24
C GLN A 102 -2.09 -1.65 14.86
N ASP A 103 -2.83 -2.55 15.49
CA ASP A 103 -4.29 -2.57 15.41
C ASP A 103 -4.89 -1.61 16.42
N THR A 104 -5.85 -0.80 15.95
CA THR A 104 -6.61 0.15 16.76
C THR A 104 -8.10 -0.01 16.49
N GLU A 105 -8.96 0.58 17.34
CA GLU A 105 -10.41 0.61 17.12
C GLU A 105 -10.78 1.33 15.81
N ASP A 106 -9.95 2.27 15.36
CA ASP A 106 -10.17 3.05 14.13
C ASP A 106 -9.66 2.36 12.86
N GLY A 107 -8.90 1.27 12.99
CA GLY A 107 -8.32 0.51 11.87
C GLY A 107 -6.87 0.10 12.12
N HIS A 108 -6.24 -0.44 11.09
CA HIS A 108 -4.84 -0.86 11.13
C HIS A 108 -3.91 0.31 10.83
N VAL A 109 -3.01 0.62 11.75
CA VAL A 109 -2.06 1.73 11.65
C VAL A 109 -0.71 1.24 11.16
N PHE A 110 -0.21 1.81 10.08
CA PHE A 110 1.18 1.74 9.65
C PHE A 110 1.89 3.03 10.08
N ASN A 111 2.73 2.97 11.10
CA ASN A 111 3.59 4.07 11.49
C ASN A 111 4.96 3.94 10.80
N LEU A 112 5.31 4.92 10.00
CA LEU A 112 6.54 4.96 9.22
C LEU A 112 7.64 5.63 10.04
N VAL A 113 8.76 4.94 10.20
CA VAL A 113 9.92 5.39 10.98
C VAL A 113 11.18 5.32 10.12
N GLY A 114 12.00 6.37 10.11
CA GLY A 114 13.23 6.42 9.33
C GLY A 114 13.81 7.82 9.20
N GLU A 115 14.88 7.93 8.46
CA GLU A 115 15.52 9.23 8.21
C GLU A 115 14.89 9.94 7.01
N ASN A 116 14.83 11.27 7.08
CA ASN A 116 14.38 12.13 5.97
C ASN A 116 12.97 11.86 5.44
N LEU A 117 12.07 11.36 6.28
CA LEU A 117 10.69 11.02 5.89
C LEU A 117 9.79 12.23 5.61
N GLY A 118 10.29 13.45 5.70
CA GLY A 118 9.53 14.67 5.39
C GLY A 118 8.92 14.68 3.99
N ILE A 119 9.55 14.00 3.01
CA ILE A 119 9.03 13.86 1.65
C ILE A 119 7.74 13.01 1.62
N LEU A 120 7.59 12.03 2.51
CA LEU A 120 6.38 11.21 2.64
C LEU A 120 5.23 11.97 3.31
N ILE A 121 5.55 12.99 4.11
CA ILE A 121 4.56 13.89 4.69
C ILE A 121 4.08 14.88 3.62
N GLY A 122 5.02 15.53 2.94
CA GLY A 122 4.73 16.58 1.97
C GLY A 122 4.21 17.87 2.60
N LYS A 123 3.70 18.77 1.76
CA LYS A 123 3.14 20.05 2.23
C LYS A 123 1.88 19.79 3.05
N HIS A 124 1.93 20.10 4.35
CA HIS A 124 0.80 19.96 5.29
C HIS A 124 0.18 18.55 5.35
N GLY A 125 0.96 17.49 5.09
CA GLY A 125 0.48 16.11 5.11
C GLY A 125 -0.21 15.64 3.84
N GLN A 126 -0.18 16.41 2.74
CA GLN A 126 -0.87 16.05 1.49
C GLN A 126 -0.32 14.76 0.86
N THR A 127 1.01 14.56 0.87
CA THR A 127 1.62 13.32 0.35
C THR A 127 1.22 12.13 1.22
N LEU A 128 1.22 12.31 2.54
CA LEU A 128 0.82 11.28 3.50
C LEU A 128 -0.64 10.87 3.30
N ASP A 129 -1.54 11.83 3.09
CA ASP A 129 -2.95 11.57 2.82
C ASP A 129 -3.16 10.84 1.48
N ALA A 130 -2.39 11.21 0.45
CA ALA A 130 -2.42 10.53 -0.85
C ALA A 130 -1.91 9.09 -0.76
N LEU A 131 -0.79 8.85 -0.06
CA LEU A 131 -0.25 7.52 0.18
C LEU A 131 -1.22 6.64 0.96
N GLN A 132 -1.85 7.19 2.01
CA GLN A 132 -2.88 6.48 2.76
C GLN A 132 -4.08 6.09 1.89
N TYR A 133 -4.53 7.00 1.02
CA TYR A 133 -5.62 6.71 0.10
C TYR A 133 -5.26 5.56 -0.85
N LEU A 134 -4.07 5.59 -1.45
CA LEU A 134 -3.59 4.54 -2.36
C LEU A 134 -3.38 3.20 -1.64
N ALA A 135 -2.86 3.21 -0.41
CA ALA A 135 -2.73 2.01 0.41
C ALA A 135 -4.08 1.37 0.69
N ASN A 136 -5.10 2.17 1.08
CA ASN A 136 -6.46 1.69 1.27
C ASN A 136 -7.09 1.15 -0.02
N LEU A 137 -6.86 1.81 -1.16
CA LEU A 137 -7.34 1.34 -2.46
C LEU A 137 -6.73 0.00 -2.83
N THR A 138 -5.41 -0.15 -2.65
CA THR A 138 -4.68 -1.38 -2.94
C THR A 138 -5.10 -2.54 -2.02
N ALA A 139 -5.24 -2.27 -0.72
CA ALA A 139 -5.71 -3.26 0.24
C ALA A 139 -7.09 -3.81 -0.12
N ASN A 140 -8.00 -2.91 -0.49
CA ASN A 140 -9.41 -3.25 -0.71
C ASN A 140 -9.74 -3.61 -2.16
N HIS A 141 -8.74 -3.66 -3.05
CA HIS A 141 -8.96 -4.03 -4.44
C HIS A 141 -9.45 -5.49 -4.57
N GLY A 142 -10.62 -5.66 -5.17
CA GLY A 142 -11.25 -6.95 -5.36
C GLY A 142 -12.05 -7.49 -4.15
N LEU A 143 -12.14 -6.73 -3.04
CA LEU A 143 -12.99 -7.09 -1.90
C LEU A 143 -14.40 -6.53 -2.08
N THR A 144 -15.41 -7.39 -1.87
CA THR A 144 -16.83 -7.02 -1.99
C THR A 144 -17.50 -6.73 -0.64
N GLU A 145 -17.07 -7.36 0.44
CA GLU A 145 -17.78 -7.33 1.73
C GLU A 145 -16.96 -6.69 2.86
N GLU A 146 -15.86 -7.28 3.27
CA GLU A 146 -15.08 -6.78 4.42
C GLU A 146 -13.93 -5.87 3.97
N ARG A 147 -14.11 -4.56 4.09
CA ARG A 147 -13.06 -3.58 3.79
C ARG A 147 -12.18 -3.32 5.00
N VAL A 148 -10.89 -3.38 4.77
CA VAL A 148 -9.88 -3.02 5.78
C VAL A 148 -9.64 -1.51 5.73
N ARG A 149 -9.56 -0.88 6.90
CA ARG A 149 -9.19 0.53 7.02
C ARG A 149 -7.74 0.64 7.46
N ILE A 150 -6.91 1.22 6.59
CA ILE A 150 -5.52 1.51 6.87
C ILE A 150 -5.35 2.98 7.20
N ILE A 151 -4.66 3.26 8.29
CA ILE A 151 -4.23 4.58 8.72
C ILE A 151 -2.72 4.62 8.55
N LEU A 152 -2.20 5.62 7.82
CA LEU A 152 -0.78 5.83 7.63
C LEU A 152 -0.34 7.05 8.43
N ASP A 153 0.73 6.91 9.21
CA ASP A 153 1.36 8.04 9.91
C ASP A 153 2.89 7.98 9.78
N VAL A 154 3.53 9.11 9.98
CA VAL A 154 4.99 9.26 9.97
C VAL A 154 5.41 9.86 11.32
N GLU A 155 5.95 9.02 12.20
CA GLU A 155 6.48 9.45 13.50
C GLU A 155 5.52 10.35 14.30
N ASN A 156 4.23 10.00 14.34
CA ASN A 156 3.17 10.78 14.97
C ASN A 156 3.01 12.21 14.39
N TYR A 157 3.27 12.39 13.09
CA TYR A 157 3.12 13.68 12.43
C TYR A 157 1.72 14.28 12.61
N ARG A 158 0.66 13.47 12.46
CA ARG A 158 -0.72 13.96 12.55
C ARG A 158 -1.02 14.64 13.88
N SER A 159 -0.61 14.04 14.98
CA SER A 159 -0.77 14.62 16.33
C SER A 159 0.03 15.92 16.50
N ARG A 160 1.31 15.91 16.10
CA ARG A 160 2.16 17.12 16.16
C ARG A 160 1.62 18.26 15.28
N ARG A 161 1.07 17.91 14.12
CA ARG A 161 0.47 18.89 13.19
C ARG A 161 -0.79 19.52 13.78
N GLU A 162 -1.64 18.72 14.40
CA GLU A 162 -2.84 19.20 15.09
C GLU A 162 -2.48 20.19 16.20
N GLU A 163 -1.50 19.86 17.03
CA GLU A 163 -1.02 20.75 18.10
C GLU A 163 -0.46 22.06 17.52
N THR A 164 0.34 21.98 16.47
CA THR A 164 0.86 23.17 15.76
C THR A 164 -0.26 24.08 15.25
N LEU A 165 -1.31 23.48 14.68
CA LEU A 165 -2.46 24.23 14.17
C LEU A 165 -3.25 24.88 15.30
N ARG A 166 -3.44 24.21 16.45
CA ARG A 166 -4.08 24.78 17.64
C ARG A 166 -3.29 25.99 18.17
N HIS A 167 -1.97 25.85 18.32
CA HIS A 167 -1.13 26.96 18.74
C HIS A 167 -1.14 28.13 17.76
N LEU A 168 -1.13 27.84 16.45
CA LEU A 168 -1.26 28.86 15.41
C LEU A 168 -2.59 29.60 15.54
N ALA A 169 -3.69 28.87 15.73
CA ALA A 169 -5.03 29.46 15.88
C ALA A 169 -5.08 30.45 17.05
N PHE A 170 -4.62 30.07 18.24
CA PHE A 170 -4.61 30.95 19.40
C PHE A 170 -3.73 32.18 19.19
N ARG A 171 -2.52 32.01 18.66
CA ARG A 171 -1.61 33.13 18.37
C ARG A 171 -2.22 34.12 17.37
N LEU A 172 -2.90 33.63 16.32
CA LEU A 172 -3.53 34.48 15.34
C LEU A 172 -4.80 35.14 15.88
N ALA A 173 -5.57 34.46 16.72
CA ALA A 173 -6.71 35.06 17.41
C ALA A 173 -6.29 36.23 18.31
N ASP A 174 -5.19 36.09 19.03
CA ASP A 174 -4.61 37.18 19.82
C ASP A 174 -4.15 38.35 18.96
N LYS A 175 -3.55 38.08 17.80
CA LYS A 175 -3.16 39.12 16.84
C LYS A 175 -4.38 39.87 16.32
N VAL A 176 -5.42 39.17 15.86
CA VAL A 176 -6.69 39.74 15.38
C VAL A 176 -7.33 40.62 16.46
N ARG A 177 -7.31 40.14 17.72
CA ARG A 177 -7.86 40.94 18.86
C ARG A 177 -7.11 42.24 19.07
N HIS A 178 -5.76 42.24 18.91
CA HIS A 178 -4.96 43.45 19.13
C HIS A 178 -4.98 44.42 17.95
N THR A 179 -5.00 43.92 16.73
CA THR A 179 -4.96 44.76 15.52
C THR A 179 -6.35 45.19 15.04
N GLY A 180 -7.39 44.48 15.41
CA GLY A 180 -8.73 44.69 14.86
C GLY A 180 -8.89 44.25 13.40
N GLU A 181 -7.87 43.69 12.77
CA GLU A 181 -7.87 43.30 11.39
C GLU A 181 -8.08 41.79 11.23
N LYS A 182 -8.86 41.40 10.20
CA LYS A 182 -9.04 39.98 9.87
C LYS A 182 -7.75 39.38 9.30
N ILE A 183 -7.49 38.13 9.62
CA ILE A 183 -6.35 37.36 9.10
C ILE A 183 -6.88 36.17 8.30
N MET A 184 -6.33 36.00 7.10
CA MET A 184 -6.57 34.82 6.26
C MET A 184 -5.37 33.88 6.34
N LEU A 185 -5.64 32.60 6.62
CA LEU A 185 -4.61 31.57 6.67
C LEU A 185 -4.30 31.04 5.27
N GLU A 186 -3.27 30.21 5.17
CA GLU A 186 -2.98 29.46 3.93
C GLU A 186 -4.11 28.46 3.64
N PRO A 187 -4.28 28.06 2.37
CA PRO A 187 -5.17 26.96 2.01
C PRO A 187 -4.77 25.67 2.74
N MET A 188 -5.75 24.95 3.26
CA MET A 188 -5.57 23.70 3.99
C MET A 188 -6.77 22.78 3.82
N ASN A 189 -6.58 21.48 4.08
CA ASN A 189 -7.61 20.47 3.93
C ASN A 189 -8.76 20.68 4.93
N ARG A 190 -9.89 19.99 4.70
CA ARG A 190 -11.09 20.11 5.54
C ARG A 190 -10.84 19.78 7.01
N HIS A 191 -9.99 18.77 7.27
CA HIS A 191 -9.69 18.34 8.64
C HIS A 191 -8.91 19.42 9.40
N GLU A 192 -7.89 20.00 8.80
CA GLU A 192 -7.09 21.08 9.38
C GLU A 192 -7.94 22.34 9.66
N ARG A 193 -8.84 22.69 8.72
CA ARG A 193 -9.77 23.81 8.96
C ARG A 193 -10.67 23.55 10.16
N LYS A 194 -11.15 22.30 10.33
CA LYS A 194 -11.97 21.92 11.49
C LYS A 194 -11.18 22.07 12.79
N ILE A 195 -9.91 21.69 12.85
CA ILE A 195 -9.04 21.84 14.04
C ILE A 195 -9.00 23.31 14.46
N ILE A 196 -8.76 24.24 13.52
CA ILE A 196 -8.71 25.69 13.83
C ILE A 196 -10.05 26.21 14.28
N HIS A 197 -11.15 25.83 13.62
CA HIS A 197 -12.50 26.24 14.02
C HIS A 197 -12.83 25.76 15.45
N MET A 198 -12.53 24.51 15.76
CA MET A 198 -12.76 23.95 17.10
C MET A 198 -11.88 24.58 18.17
N ALA A 199 -10.61 24.87 17.86
CA ALA A 199 -9.71 25.53 18.79
C ALA A 199 -10.19 26.93 19.19
N LEU A 200 -10.95 27.61 18.33
CA LEU A 200 -11.41 28.98 18.55
C LEU A 200 -12.92 29.09 18.78
N GLN A 201 -13.67 27.97 18.85
CA GLN A 201 -15.13 28.02 18.96
C GLN A 201 -15.63 28.76 20.23
N ASP A 202 -14.88 28.58 21.34
CA ASP A 202 -15.23 29.20 22.64
C ASP A 202 -14.61 30.59 22.82
N ASN A 203 -13.94 31.12 21.82
CA ASN A 203 -13.33 32.43 21.87
C ASN A 203 -14.36 33.50 21.54
N TYR A 204 -14.79 34.26 22.58
CA TYR A 204 -15.82 35.30 22.44
C TYR A 204 -15.36 36.58 21.72
N LYS A 205 -14.06 36.74 21.46
CA LYS A 205 -13.46 37.94 20.84
C LYS A 205 -13.25 37.84 19.35
N VAL A 206 -13.19 36.62 18.83
CA VAL A 206 -13.01 36.39 17.39
C VAL A 206 -14.07 35.42 16.84
N THR A 207 -14.27 35.46 15.54
CA THR A 207 -15.07 34.48 14.82
C THR A 207 -14.24 33.89 13.67
N THR A 208 -14.57 32.67 13.26
CA THR A 208 -13.86 31.96 12.20
C THR A 208 -14.83 31.42 11.16
N TYR A 209 -14.45 31.52 9.90
CA TYR A 209 -15.17 30.89 8.79
C TYR A 209 -14.20 30.42 7.71
N SER A 210 -14.66 29.48 6.86
CA SER A 210 -13.88 29.00 5.72
C SER A 210 -14.31 29.73 4.45
N ALA A 211 -13.33 30.29 3.71
CA ALA A 211 -13.53 31.04 2.47
C ALA A 211 -12.80 30.40 1.31
N GLY A 212 -13.34 30.58 0.07
CA GLY A 212 -12.80 30.04 -1.16
C GLY A 212 -13.27 28.60 -1.46
N ASP A 213 -12.87 28.09 -2.62
CA ASP A 213 -13.20 26.76 -3.13
C ASP A 213 -12.00 25.83 -3.01
N GLU A 214 -12.25 24.53 -2.92
CA GLU A 214 -11.16 23.53 -2.93
C GLU A 214 -10.41 23.57 -4.28
N PRO A 215 -9.10 23.43 -4.30
CA PRO A 215 -8.19 23.12 -3.18
C PRO A 215 -7.65 24.36 -2.43
N TYR A 216 -8.12 25.56 -2.75
CA TYR A 216 -7.60 26.82 -2.22
C TYR A 216 -8.39 27.34 -1.01
N ARG A 217 -9.31 26.53 -0.48
CA ARG A 217 -10.16 26.89 0.65
C ARG A 217 -9.35 27.04 1.93
N LYS A 218 -9.57 28.16 2.64
CA LYS A 218 -8.80 28.59 3.81
C LYS A 218 -9.67 29.05 4.95
N VAL A 219 -9.10 29.14 6.15
CA VAL A 219 -9.74 29.73 7.31
C VAL A 219 -9.47 31.23 7.37
N VAL A 220 -10.49 31.98 7.71
CA VAL A 220 -10.40 33.42 8.03
C VAL A 220 -10.74 33.55 9.52
N ILE A 221 -9.92 34.32 10.22
CA ILE A 221 -10.16 34.71 11.62
C ILE A 221 -10.42 36.21 11.61
N GLU A 222 -11.55 36.68 12.15
CA GLU A 222 -11.89 38.08 12.19
C GLU A 222 -12.41 38.49 13.60
N PRO A 223 -12.33 39.79 13.96
CA PRO A 223 -12.86 40.27 15.22
C PRO A 223 -14.37 40.02 15.29
N ARG A 224 -14.86 39.56 16.45
CA ARG A 224 -16.28 39.43 16.68
C ARG A 224 -16.85 40.81 16.99
N HIS A 225 -17.60 41.35 16.05
CA HIS A 225 -18.40 42.56 16.32
C HIS A 225 -19.61 42.15 17.12
N ASN A 226 -19.70 42.58 18.40
CA ASN A 226 -20.94 42.51 19.12
C ASN A 226 -21.95 43.40 18.36
N LYS A 227 -22.98 42.82 17.79
CA LYS A 227 -24.14 43.59 17.39
C LYS A 227 -24.77 44.11 18.68
N GLU A 228 -24.68 45.42 18.91
CA GLU A 228 -25.53 46.09 19.88
C GLU A 228 -27.01 45.87 19.57
#